data_f17b4f5285e26e13fb2885d59b58d4f2
#
_entry.id   f17b4f5285e26e13fb2885d59b58d4f2
#
_cell.length_a   1.000
_cell.length_b   1.000
_cell.length_c   1.000
_cell.angle_alpha   90.00
_cell.angle_beta   90.00
_cell.angle_gamma   90.00
#
_symmetry.space_group_name_H-M   'P 1'
#
loop_
_entity.id
_entity.type
_entity.pdbx_description
1 polymer ?
#
loop_
_entity_poly.entity_id
_entity_poly.type
_entity_poly.pdbx_seq_one_letter_code
_entity_poly.pdbx_strand_id
1 'polypeptide(L)'
;MIMKYGDIDNIEKKFISTNIVYLNKYLEKLEIIDDVYIIQTFYNGYKYRKYITSNGFEYTKNLKVNNITTVNKIDEKEFNDILYKTKKCIKKRRRTYIDNNYQIDVDDFLAPNKFTMVEVSNDNLDEYKIPKGLVDVTNINGYQNKEIYNGFIKKVGIIIEGTDAVGKSLTLNELLKEGIVCKDRDSKVISANMLFSIPMNERAKKYEYFLMNSEDILLFLINNDKEELLRRVYSRGNISDFDLDTYEYNKLYKKTYEYMRANNMLHDKLHCVDCTGLDVNKQLVKVKKVIDKYAKY
;
A
#
# COMPACT_ATOMS: atom_id res chain seq x y z
N MET A 1 16.25 26.40 7.50
CA MET A 1 15.15 27.37 7.71
C MET A 1 13.86 26.55 7.76
N ILE A 2 13.35 26.25 8.95
CA ILE A 2 12.14 25.44 9.12
C ILE A 2 10.98 26.31 8.64
N MET A 3 10.34 25.92 7.53
CA MET A 3 9.10 26.58 7.14
C MET A 3 8.11 26.43 8.28
N LYS A 4 7.67 27.57 8.82
CA LYS A 4 6.51 27.63 9.70
C LYS A 4 5.32 27.11 8.88
N TYR A 5 4.83 25.92 9.19
CA TYR A 5 3.54 25.44 8.73
C TYR A 5 2.46 26.33 9.38
N GLY A 6 2.17 27.44 8.78
CA GLY A 6 1.08 28.33 9.11
C GLY A 6 0.21 28.49 7.88
N ASP A 7 -1.00 27.97 8.01
CA ASP A 7 -2.20 28.49 7.37
C ASP A 7 -2.15 28.78 5.86
N ILE A 8 -2.06 27.70 5.05
CA ILE A 8 -2.68 27.69 3.74
C ILE A 8 -3.62 26.49 3.78
N ASP A 9 -4.87 26.68 3.36
CA ASP A 9 -5.84 25.60 3.13
C ASP A 9 -5.37 24.74 1.95
N ASN A 10 -4.19 24.12 2.08
CA ASN A 10 -3.66 23.21 1.08
C ASN A 10 -4.61 22.01 0.99
N ILE A 11 -5.16 21.83 -0.19
CA ILE A 11 -5.91 20.62 -0.51
C ILE A 11 -4.91 19.46 -0.43
N GLU A 12 -5.30 18.40 0.27
CA GLU A 12 -4.46 17.23 0.47
C GLU A 12 -5.14 16.00 -0.13
N LYS A 13 -4.44 15.28 -0.99
CA LYS A 13 -4.85 13.94 -1.46
C LYS A 13 -3.96 12.88 -0.83
N LYS A 14 -4.56 11.73 -0.48
CA LYS A 14 -3.90 10.60 0.16
C LYS A 14 -3.96 9.36 -0.71
N PHE A 15 -2.82 8.69 -0.82
CA PHE A 15 -2.70 7.49 -1.62
C PHE A 15 -2.02 6.38 -0.83
N ILE A 16 -2.44 5.14 -1.04
CA ILE A 16 -1.71 3.96 -0.57
C ILE A 16 -0.88 3.41 -1.71
N SER A 17 0.40 3.16 -1.44
CA SER A 17 1.26 2.46 -2.38
C SER A 17 0.95 0.98 -2.37
N THR A 18 0.44 0.48 -3.49
CA THR A 18 0.23 -0.95 -3.73
C THR A 18 1.41 -1.59 -4.47
N ASN A 19 2.30 -0.77 -5.05
CA ASN A 19 3.50 -1.23 -5.74
C ASN A 19 4.68 -0.27 -5.50
N ILE A 20 5.54 -0.65 -4.57
CA ILE A 20 6.70 0.18 -4.17
C ILE A 20 7.73 0.40 -5.30
N VAL A 21 7.81 -0.51 -6.27
CA VAL A 21 8.75 -0.37 -7.40
C VAL A 21 8.34 0.78 -8.31
N TYR A 22 7.05 0.90 -8.62
CA TYR A 22 6.55 2.03 -9.40
C TYR A 22 6.69 3.34 -8.64
N LEU A 23 6.40 3.34 -7.34
CA LEU A 23 6.60 4.51 -6.51
C LEU A 23 8.07 4.94 -6.50
N ASN A 24 9.01 4.02 -6.26
CA ASN A 24 10.43 4.35 -6.24
C ASN A 24 10.91 4.92 -7.59
N LYS A 25 10.52 4.32 -8.73
CA LYS A 25 10.84 4.84 -10.07
C LYS A 25 10.31 6.25 -10.31
N TYR A 26 9.20 6.60 -9.71
CA TYR A 26 8.68 7.96 -9.76
C TYR A 26 9.52 8.89 -8.89
N LEU A 27 9.77 8.51 -7.63
CA LEU A 27 10.52 9.33 -6.66
C LEU A 27 12.00 9.52 -7.02
N GLU A 28 12.63 8.57 -7.72
CA GLU A 28 14.03 8.69 -8.21
C GLU A 28 14.26 9.90 -9.12
N LYS A 29 13.18 10.47 -9.67
CA LYS A 29 13.24 11.66 -10.55
C LYS A 29 13.05 12.98 -9.80
N LEU A 30 12.75 12.91 -8.51
CA LEU A 30 12.40 14.06 -7.70
C LEU A 30 13.50 14.39 -6.69
N GLU A 31 13.60 15.67 -6.35
CA GLU A 31 14.50 16.13 -5.30
C GLU A 31 13.89 15.87 -3.93
N ILE A 32 14.66 15.25 -3.05
CA ILE A 32 14.30 15.08 -1.66
C ILE A 32 14.69 16.33 -0.87
N ILE A 33 13.72 16.95 -0.21
CA ILE A 33 13.94 18.17 0.57
C ILE A 33 13.96 17.94 2.07
N ASP A 34 13.38 16.82 2.54
CA ASP A 34 13.41 16.45 3.96
C ASP A 34 13.31 14.93 4.14
N ASP A 35 13.93 14.41 5.21
CA ASP A 35 13.92 12.98 5.58
C ASP A 35 13.98 12.86 7.10
N VAL A 36 12.85 12.51 7.69
CA VAL A 36 12.70 12.49 9.15
C VAL A 36 12.01 11.22 9.64
N TYR A 37 12.42 10.73 10.80
CA TYR A 37 11.63 9.73 11.52
C TYR A 37 10.68 10.41 12.50
N ILE A 38 9.43 9.95 12.55
CA ILE A 38 8.38 10.51 13.38
C ILE A 38 7.82 9.42 14.30
N ILE A 39 7.84 9.71 15.61
CA ILE A 39 7.08 8.94 16.60
C ILE A 39 5.91 9.83 17.02
N GLN A 40 4.68 9.33 16.87
CA GLN A 40 3.47 10.09 17.10
C GLN A 40 2.50 9.34 18.01
N THR A 41 1.94 10.03 19.00
CA THR A 41 0.87 9.52 19.85
C THR A 41 -0.24 10.54 20.00
N PHE A 42 -1.39 10.13 20.53
CA PHE A 42 -2.56 10.99 20.75
C PHE A 42 -3.04 10.85 22.19
N TYR A 43 -3.25 12.02 22.83
CA TYR A 43 -3.74 12.06 24.20
C TYR A 43 -4.57 13.33 24.43
N ASN A 44 -5.77 13.17 25.02
CA ASN A 44 -6.68 14.30 25.35
C ASN A 44 -6.92 15.27 24.18
N GLY A 45 -7.14 14.74 22.97
CA GLY A 45 -7.40 15.54 21.76
C GLY A 45 -6.15 16.13 21.10
N TYR A 46 -5.00 16.07 21.76
CA TYR A 46 -3.73 16.55 21.20
C TYR A 46 -3.00 15.44 20.49
N LYS A 47 -2.22 15.84 19.47
CA LYS A 47 -1.26 15.03 18.75
C LYS A 47 0.15 15.39 19.22
N TYR A 48 0.87 14.44 19.81
CA TYR A 48 2.24 14.58 20.27
C TYR A 48 3.18 13.94 19.26
N ARG A 49 4.26 14.63 18.90
CA ARG A 49 5.27 14.12 17.95
C ARG A 49 6.68 14.31 18.49
N LYS A 50 7.51 13.28 18.26
CA LYS A 50 8.96 13.36 18.30
C LYS A 50 9.46 13.25 16.86
N TYR A 51 10.17 14.24 16.40
CA TYR A 51 10.92 14.21 15.14
C TYR A 51 12.36 13.84 15.42
N ILE A 52 12.91 12.95 14.60
CA ILE A 52 14.30 12.50 14.66
C ILE A 52 14.92 12.89 13.33
N THR A 53 15.79 13.88 13.35
CA THR A 53 16.47 14.43 12.18
C THR A 53 17.98 14.24 12.30
N SER A 54 18.73 14.57 11.26
CA SER A 54 20.21 14.61 11.31
C SER A 54 20.73 15.61 12.36
N ASN A 55 19.93 16.62 12.73
CA ASN A 55 20.32 17.69 13.66
C ASN A 55 19.87 17.43 15.11
N GLY A 56 19.26 16.26 15.38
CA GLY A 56 18.79 15.88 16.72
C GLY A 56 17.30 15.64 16.81
N PHE A 57 16.73 15.93 17.98
CA PHE A 57 15.34 15.65 18.30
C PHE A 57 14.54 16.95 18.46
N GLU A 58 13.32 16.92 17.96
CA GLU A 58 12.34 17.99 18.20
C GLU A 58 11.03 17.36 18.69
N TYR A 59 10.39 18.00 19.68
CA TYR A 59 9.16 17.51 20.28
C TYR A 59 8.07 18.56 20.16
N THR A 60 6.88 18.12 19.69
CA THR A 60 5.74 19.03 19.51
C THR A 60 4.44 18.46 20.05
N LYS A 61 3.57 19.38 20.44
CA LYS A 61 2.18 19.12 20.82
C LYS A 61 1.27 19.96 19.92
N ASN A 62 0.44 19.29 19.15
CA ASN A 62 -0.39 19.90 18.12
C ASN A 62 -1.87 19.71 18.44
N LEU A 63 -2.64 20.79 18.32
CA LEU A 63 -4.10 20.75 18.39
C LEU A 63 -4.67 21.25 17.06
N LYS A 64 -5.61 20.52 16.49
CA LYS A 64 -6.35 20.95 15.29
C LYS A 64 -7.80 21.24 15.68
N VAL A 65 -8.22 22.51 15.52
CA VAL A 65 -9.60 22.97 15.75
C VAL A 65 -10.03 23.76 14.53
N ASN A 66 -11.17 23.45 13.95
CA ASN A 66 -11.74 24.12 12.77
C ASN A 66 -10.71 24.30 11.64
N ASN A 67 -9.98 23.24 11.30
CA ASN A 67 -8.89 23.19 10.33
C ASN A 67 -7.63 24.00 10.67
N ILE A 68 -7.61 24.78 11.73
CA ILE A 68 -6.43 25.49 12.20
C ILE A 68 -5.60 24.56 13.09
N THR A 69 -4.32 24.40 12.78
CA THR A 69 -3.39 23.59 13.57
C THR A 69 -2.49 24.49 14.40
N THR A 70 -2.63 24.44 15.71
CA THR A 70 -1.68 25.09 16.64
C THR A 70 -0.57 24.11 16.98
N VAL A 71 0.68 24.52 16.80
CA VAL A 71 1.87 23.72 17.08
C VAL A 71 2.66 24.37 18.22
N ASN A 72 2.82 23.66 19.34
CA ASN A 72 3.63 24.09 20.47
C ASN A 72 4.84 23.16 20.62
N LYS A 73 6.03 23.74 20.85
CA LYS A 73 7.20 22.96 21.27
C LYS A 73 7.00 22.52 22.73
N ILE A 74 7.42 21.29 23.00
CA ILE A 74 7.42 20.70 24.33
C ILE A 74 8.80 20.10 24.61
N ASP A 75 9.06 19.72 25.84
CA ASP A 75 10.29 19.03 26.20
C ASP A 75 10.17 17.51 26.05
N GLU A 76 11.31 16.84 26.11
CA GLU A 76 11.39 15.37 26.01
C GLU A 76 10.61 14.67 27.11
N LYS A 77 10.63 15.21 28.31
CA LYS A 77 9.98 14.63 29.50
C LYS A 77 8.46 14.59 29.29
N GLU A 78 7.86 15.71 28.88
CA GLU A 78 6.41 15.76 28.59
C GLU A 78 6.04 14.72 27.53
N PHE A 79 6.82 14.63 26.43
CA PHE A 79 6.56 13.65 25.38
C PHE A 79 6.62 12.22 25.92
N ASN A 80 7.67 11.87 26.66
CA ASN A 80 7.88 10.52 27.18
C ASN A 80 6.81 10.14 28.21
N ASP A 81 6.38 11.05 29.06
CA ASP A 81 5.30 10.84 30.03
C ASP A 81 3.98 10.49 29.31
N ILE A 82 3.68 11.19 28.23
CA ILE A 82 2.47 10.92 27.43
C ILE A 82 2.60 9.59 26.69
N LEU A 83 3.76 9.30 26.10
CA LEU A 83 3.99 8.03 25.41
C LEU A 83 3.85 6.85 26.37
N TYR A 84 4.35 6.97 27.59
CA TYR A 84 4.21 5.98 28.65
C TYR A 84 2.74 5.76 29.05
N LYS A 85 1.97 6.84 29.19
CA LYS A 85 0.54 6.79 29.53
C LYS A 85 -0.29 6.09 28.43
N THR A 86 -0.01 6.41 27.17
CA THR A 86 -0.78 5.88 26.04
C THR A 86 -0.40 4.46 25.66
N LYS A 87 0.85 4.05 25.92
CA LYS A 87 1.44 2.74 25.56
C LYS A 87 1.30 2.39 24.06
N LYS A 88 1.03 3.37 23.22
CA LYS A 88 0.67 3.22 21.81
C LYS A 88 1.22 4.37 20.99
N CYS A 89 1.78 4.09 19.84
CA CYS A 89 2.27 5.11 18.93
C CYS A 89 2.25 4.67 17.47
N ILE A 90 2.27 5.64 16.58
CA ILE A 90 2.68 5.48 15.19
C ILE A 90 4.18 5.74 15.12
N LYS A 91 4.91 4.89 14.39
CA LYS A 91 6.29 5.14 13.98
C LYS A 91 6.34 5.14 12.47
N LYS A 92 6.89 6.19 11.88
CA LYS A 92 7.04 6.32 10.44
C LYS A 92 8.30 7.09 10.06
N ARG A 93 8.83 6.82 8.87
CA ARG A 93 9.81 7.67 8.19
C ARG A 93 9.05 8.50 7.18
N ARG A 94 9.20 9.81 7.21
CA ARG A 94 8.65 10.73 6.23
C ARG A 94 9.78 11.25 5.36
N ARG A 95 9.64 11.12 4.06
CA ARG A 95 10.47 11.76 3.06
C ARG A 95 9.62 12.73 2.27
N THR A 96 10.05 13.99 2.20
CA THR A 96 9.33 15.03 1.50
C THR A 96 10.05 15.35 0.20
N TYR A 97 9.30 15.41 -0.88
CA TYR A 97 9.76 15.71 -2.24
C TYR A 97 8.98 16.87 -2.82
N ILE A 98 9.55 17.50 -3.84
CA ILE A 98 8.85 18.47 -4.70
C ILE A 98 8.77 17.93 -6.12
N ASP A 99 7.56 17.94 -6.68
CA ASP A 99 7.29 17.68 -8.09
C ASP A 99 6.56 18.88 -8.68
N ASN A 100 7.30 19.73 -9.40
CA ASN A 100 6.83 21.05 -9.83
C ASN A 100 6.34 21.87 -8.64
N ASN A 101 5.03 22.10 -8.52
CA ASN A 101 4.42 22.86 -7.43
C ASN A 101 3.80 21.97 -6.34
N TYR A 102 3.89 20.64 -6.48
CA TYR A 102 3.30 19.71 -5.53
C TYR A 102 4.32 19.31 -4.45
N GLN A 103 3.93 19.43 -3.20
CA GLN A 103 4.67 18.78 -2.12
C GLN A 103 4.18 17.34 -1.99
N ILE A 104 5.11 16.40 -1.95
CA ILE A 104 4.85 14.97 -1.87
C ILE A 104 5.51 14.41 -0.62
N ASP A 105 4.70 14.08 0.37
CA ASP A 105 5.14 13.42 1.59
C ASP A 105 4.96 11.91 1.47
N VAL A 106 6.04 11.17 1.53
CA VAL A 106 6.03 9.70 1.50
C VAL A 106 6.25 9.20 2.92
N ASP A 107 5.18 8.68 3.53
CA ASP A 107 5.17 8.12 4.86
C ASP A 107 5.34 6.59 4.81
N ASP A 108 6.54 6.11 5.13
CA ASP A 108 6.78 4.69 5.37
C ASP A 108 6.43 4.36 6.82
N PHE A 109 5.24 3.83 7.05
CA PHE A 109 4.80 3.39 8.36
C PHE A 109 5.58 2.16 8.80
N LEU A 110 6.12 2.19 10.03
CA LEU A 110 6.91 1.12 10.65
C LEU A 110 6.13 0.43 11.78
N ALA A 111 5.20 1.16 12.41
CA ALA A 111 4.32 0.67 13.46
C ALA A 111 3.03 1.51 13.48
N PRO A 112 1.86 0.92 13.84
CA PRO A 112 1.64 -0.48 14.23
C PRO A 112 1.74 -1.48 13.07
N ASN A 113 1.55 -1.06 11.83
CA ASN A 113 1.63 -1.88 10.63
C ASN A 113 2.59 -1.26 9.61
N LYS A 114 3.27 -2.10 8.80
CA LYS A 114 4.22 -1.63 7.78
C LYS A 114 3.52 -1.44 6.44
N PHE A 115 3.34 -0.21 6.01
CA PHE A 115 2.81 0.15 4.68
C PHE A 115 3.32 1.53 4.29
N THR A 116 3.16 1.91 3.02
CA THR A 116 3.55 3.24 2.52
C THR A 116 2.32 4.02 2.11
N MET A 117 2.19 5.23 2.65
CA MET A 117 1.18 6.21 2.26
C MET A 117 1.88 7.42 1.64
N VAL A 118 1.27 8.00 0.62
CA VAL A 118 1.73 9.22 -0.03
C VAL A 118 0.68 10.29 0.19
N GLU A 119 1.09 11.42 0.73
CA GLU A 119 0.26 12.61 0.88
C GLU A 119 0.76 13.64 -0.15
N VAL A 120 -0.14 14.16 -0.99
CA VAL A 120 0.18 15.18 -1.98
C VAL A 120 -0.61 16.43 -1.64
N SER A 121 0.08 17.55 -1.51
CA SER A 121 -0.53 18.83 -1.15
C SER A 121 -0.16 19.94 -2.13
N ASN A 122 -1.15 20.75 -2.47
CA ASN A 122 -1.05 21.96 -3.28
C ASN A 122 -2.35 22.77 -3.14
N ASP A 123 -2.34 24.00 -3.60
CA ASP A 123 -3.54 24.87 -3.69
C ASP A 123 -4.55 24.31 -4.72
N ASN A 124 -4.08 23.58 -5.76
CA ASN A 124 -4.91 22.91 -6.74
C ASN A 124 -4.35 21.52 -7.06
N LEU A 125 -5.16 20.49 -6.83
CA LEU A 125 -4.82 19.08 -7.09
C LEU A 125 -5.60 18.44 -8.26
N ASP A 126 -6.39 19.21 -9.00
CA ASP A 126 -7.23 18.66 -10.08
C ASP A 126 -6.39 18.13 -11.25
N GLU A 127 -5.25 18.74 -11.51
CA GLU A 127 -4.33 18.36 -12.57
C GLU A 127 -3.26 17.34 -12.15
N TYR A 128 -3.22 16.97 -10.85
CA TYR A 128 -2.23 16.02 -10.37
C TYR A 128 -2.44 14.64 -10.97
N LYS A 129 -1.45 14.17 -11.75
CA LYS A 129 -1.47 12.84 -12.35
C LYS A 129 -0.98 11.80 -11.37
N ILE A 130 -1.89 10.94 -10.91
CA ILE A 130 -1.59 9.89 -9.96
C ILE A 130 -0.57 8.91 -10.56
N PRO A 131 0.61 8.73 -9.96
CA PRO A 131 1.59 7.73 -10.40
C PRO A 131 1.04 6.31 -10.35
N LYS A 132 1.47 5.47 -11.28
CA LYS A 132 1.11 4.05 -11.30
C LYS A 132 1.49 3.37 -9.97
N GLY A 133 0.63 2.51 -9.46
CA GLY A 133 0.86 1.79 -8.20
C GLY A 133 0.44 2.55 -6.94
N LEU A 134 -0.17 3.72 -7.11
CA LEU A 134 -0.85 4.45 -6.05
C LEU A 134 -2.38 4.29 -6.19
N VAL A 135 -3.07 4.14 -5.07
CA VAL A 135 -4.54 4.08 -5.00
C VAL A 135 -5.03 5.22 -4.13
N ASP A 136 -5.93 6.04 -4.67
CA ASP A 136 -6.51 7.17 -3.97
C ASP A 136 -7.41 6.70 -2.82
N VAL A 137 -7.11 7.15 -1.61
CA VAL A 137 -7.85 6.88 -0.37
C VAL A 137 -8.32 8.17 0.31
N THR A 138 -8.25 9.30 -0.38
CA THR A 138 -8.57 10.63 0.15
C THR A 138 -9.94 10.67 0.82
N ASN A 139 -10.94 10.12 0.16
CA ASN A 139 -12.33 10.11 0.63
C ASN A 139 -12.70 8.85 1.43
N ILE A 140 -11.73 7.99 1.75
CA ILE A 140 -11.97 6.81 2.57
C ILE A 140 -11.70 7.16 4.02
N ASN A 141 -12.76 7.14 4.85
CA ASN A 141 -12.61 7.31 6.29
C ASN A 141 -11.67 6.22 6.85
N GLY A 142 -10.69 6.65 7.67
CA GLY A 142 -9.79 5.71 8.32
C GLY A 142 -8.31 5.89 7.96
N TYR A 143 -7.98 6.62 6.91
CA TYR A 143 -6.59 6.88 6.53
C TYR A 143 -6.02 8.18 7.12
N GLN A 144 -6.67 8.74 8.12
CA GLN A 144 -6.06 9.79 8.95
C GLN A 144 -5.16 9.16 10.01
N ASN A 145 -4.10 9.86 10.40
CA ASN A 145 -3.17 9.33 11.41
C ASN A 145 -3.86 8.90 12.72
N LYS A 146 -4.96 9.57 13.10
CA LYS A 146 -5.72 9.22 14.31
C LYS A 146 -6.45 7.89 14.18
N GLU A 147 -7.06 7.63 13.03
CA GLU A 147 -7.75 6.37 12.74
C GLU A 147 -6.76 5.21 12.60
N ILE A 148 -5.60 5.46 11.95
CA ILE A 148 -4.49 4.49 11.88
C ILE A 148 -3.99 4.15 13.29
N TYR A 149 -3.80 5.16 14.14
CA TYR A 149 -3.44 4.98 15.55
C TYR A 149 -4.48 4.15 16.30
N ASN A 150 -5.77 4.34 16.00
CA ASN A 150 -6.88 3.61 16.61
C ASN A 150 -7.05 2.18 16.05
N GLY A 151 -6.27 1.81 15.03
CA GLY A 151 -6.26 0.45 14.49
C GLY A 151 -7.18 0.25 13.29
N PHE A 152 -7.43 1.30 12.51
CA PHE A 152 -8.18 1.17 11.24
C PHE A 152 -7.50 0.18 10.29
N ILE A 153 -6.18 0.25 10.17
CA ILE A 153 -5.43 -0.72 9.35
C ILE A 153 -5.43 -2.06 10.06
N LYS A 154 -6.21 -3.00 9.53
CA LYS A 154 -6.44 -4.33 10.13
C LYS A 154 -5.37 -5.33 9.73
N LYS A 155 -4.94 -5.30 8.47
CA LYS A 155 -3.98 -6.26 7.94
C LYS A 155 -3.19 -5.68 6.77
N VAL A 156 -1.93 -6.05 6.71
CA VAL A 156 -0.98 -5.83 5.62
C VAL A 156 -0.24 -7.13 5.32
N GLY A 157 0.56 -7.16 4.25
CA GLY A 157 1.34 -8.34 3.92
C GLY A 157 0.59 -9.34 3.07
N ILE A 158 -0.25 -8.85 2.15
CA ILE A 158 -0.96 -9.66 1.15
C ILE A 158 -0.51 -9.20 -0.22
N ILE A 159 0.00 -10.14 -1.01
CA ILE A 159 0.35 -9.91 -2.41
C ILE A 159 -0.72 -10.57 -3.27
N ILE A 160 -1.35 -9.79 -4.12
CA ILE A 160 -2.34 -10.29 -5.08
C ILE A 160 -1.67 -10.43 -6.44
N GLU A 161 -1.59 -11.66 -6.90
CA GLU A 161 -1.07 -12.05 -8.20
C GLU A 161 -2.19 -12.48 -9.14
N GLY A 162 -1.93 -12.43 -10.44
CA GLY A 162 -2.85 -12.83 -11.48
C GLY A 162 -2.67 -11.99 -12.74
N THR A 163 -3.28 -12.41 -13.82
CA THR A 163 -3.23 -11.73 -15.10
C THR A 163 -3.96 -10.38 -15.07
N ASP A 164 -3.76 -9.56 -16.09
CA ASP A 164 -4.57 -8.39 -16.30
C ASP A 164 -6.04 -8.78 -16.51
N ALA A 165 -6.96 -7.85 -16.25
CA ALA A 165 -8.42 -8.09 -16.32
C ALA A 165 -9.01 -9.15 -15.35
N VAL A 166 -8.22 -9.86 -14.53
CA VAL A 166 -8.75 -10.79 -13.53
C VAL A 166 -9.45 -10.10 -12.35
N GLY A 167 -9.35 -8.77 -12.23
CA GLY A 167 -10.02 -7.99 -11.20
C GLY A 167 -9.15 -7.60 -10.00
N LYS A 168 -7.80 -7.69 -10.11
CA LYS A 168 -6.88 -7.33 -9.02
C LYS A 168 -7.13 -5.92 -8.46
N SER A 169 -7.08 -4.90 -9.31
CA SER A 169 -7.21 -3.50 -8.88
C SER A 169 -8.55 -3.22 -8.21
N LEU A 170 -9.64 -3.80 -8.71
CA LEU A 170 -10.96 -3.68 -8.08
C LEU A 170 -10.97 -4.33 -6.69
N THR A 171 -10.41 -5.52 -6.58
CA THR A 171 -10.29 -6.23 -5.29
C THR A 171 -9.44 -5.42 -4.30
N LEU A 172 -8.30 -4.89 -4.74
CA LEU A 172 -7.44 -4.03 -3.92
C LEU A 172 -8.19 -2.80 -3.40
N ASN A 173 -8.90 -2.10 -4.27
CA ASN A 173 -9.66 -0.90 -3.90
C ASN A 173 -10.73 -1.20 -2.84
N GLU A 174 -11.46 -2.31 -3.00
CA GLU A 174 -12.48 -2.69 -2.02
C GLU A 174 -11.88 -3.12 -0.67
N LEU A 175 -10.76 -3.83 -0.69
CA LEU A 175 -10.05 -4.22 0.54
C LEU A 175 -9.48 -3.01 1.28
N LEU A 176 -8.98 -2.01 0.56
CA LEU A 176 -8.51 -0.76 1.16
C LEU A 176 -9.61 -0.01 1.91
N LYS A 177 -10.86 -0.01 1.41
CA LYS A 177 -11.99 0.61 2.13
C LYS A 177 -12.23 0.01 3.53
N GLU A 178 -11.75 -1.20 3.77
CA GLU A 178 -11.89 -1.91 5.04
C GLU A 178 -10.61 -1.92 5.89
N GLY A 179 -9.59 -1.17 5.48
CA GLY A 179 -8.31 -1.11 6.18
C GLY A 179 -7.43 -2.34 5.95
N ILE A 180 -7.65 -3.08 4.86
CA ILE A 180 -6.82 -4.23 4.47
C ILE A 180 -5.89 -3.75 3.35
N VAL A 181 -4.61 -3.56 3.67
CA VAL A 181 -3.61 -3.06 2.72
C VAL A 181 -2.94 -4.23 2.02
N CYS A 182 -3.16 -4.31 0.71
CA CYS A 182 -2.57 -5.33 -0.15
C CYS A 182 -1.60 -4.71 -1.15
N LYS A 183 -0.65 -5.51 -1.63
CA LYS A 183 0.25 -5.17 -2.73
C LYS A 183 -0.27 -5.78 -4.03
N ASP A 184 -0.26 -5.01 -5.11
CA ASP A 184 -0.46 -5.53 -6.46
C ASP A 184 0.87 -6.06 -6.96
N ARG A 185 0.89 -7.32 -7.41
CA ARG A 185 2.05 -7.99 -8.01
C ARG A 185 3.39 -7.33 -7.66
N ASP A 186 4.10 -7.86 -6.71
CA ASP A 186 5.43 -7.32 -6.40
C ASP A 186 6.40 -7.66 -7.54
N SER A 187 6.69 -6.70 -8.41
CA SER A 187 7.62 -6.85 -9.53
C SER A 187 9.05 -7.22 -9.11
N LYS A 188 9.36 -7.19 -7.80
CA LYS A 188 10.61 -7.73 -7.26
C LYS A 188 10.66 -9.26 -7.30
N VAL A 189 9.51 -9.92 -7.27
CA VAL A 189 9.46 -11.39 -7.33
C VAL A 189 9.67 -11.85 -8.76
N ILE A 190 8.75 -11.49 -9.66
CA ILE A 190 8.84 -11.85 -11.09
C ILE A 190 8.20 -10.72 -11.92
N SER A 191 8.96 -10.09 -12.82
CA SER A 191 8.35 -9.17 -13.77
C SER A 191 7.46 -9.90 -14.75
N ALA A 192 6.42 -9.25 -15.26
CA ALA A 192 5.51 -9.86 -16.25
C ALA A 192 6.26 -10.45 -17.45
N ASN A 193 7.27 -9.72 -17.98
CA ASN A 193 8.09 -10.16 -19.11
C ASN A 193 8.91 -11.43 -18.81
N MET A 194 9.24 -11.68 -17.55
CA MET A 194 9.99 -12.88 -17.14
C MET A 194 9.09 -14.09 -16.96
N LEU A 195 7.77 -13.94 -16.79
CA LEU A 195 6.87 -15.07 -16.58
C LEU A 195 6.91 -16.09 -17.72
N PHE A 196 7.04 -15.62 -18.96
CA PHE A 196 7.13 -16.50 -20.13
C PHE A 196 8.54 -17.06 -20.35
N SER A 197 9.58 -16.32 -19.95
CA SER A 197 10.97 -16.64 -20.29
C SER A 197 11.64 -17.61 -19.32
N ILE A 198 11.13 -17.77 -18.08
CA ILE A 198 11.74 -18.66 -17.10
C ILE A 198 10.96 -19.97 -16.91
N PRO A 199 11.66 -21.11 -16.74
CA PRO A 199 11.03 -22.40 -16.46
C PRO A 199 10.16 -22.37 -15.21
N MET A 200 9.14 -23.23 -15.15
CA MET A 200 8.17 -23.28 -14.06
C MET A 200 8.82 -23.51 -12.68
N ASN A 201 9.77 -24.42 -12.61
CA ASN A 201 10.51 -24.73 -11.38
C ASN A 201 11.29 -23.52 -10.85
N GLU A 202 11.93 -22.75 -11.74
CA GLU A 202 12.66 -21.54 -11.35
C GLU A 202 11.70 -20.43 -10.92
N ARG A 203 10.56 -20.29 -11.61
CA ARG A 203 9.50 -19.36 -11.24
C ARG A 203 8.97 -19.66 -9.85
N ALA A 204 8.65 -20.93 -9.57
CA ALA A 204 8.20 -21.39 -8.27
C ALA A 204 9.22 -21.10 -7.16
N LYS A 205 10.51 -21.39 -7.42
CA LYS A 205 11.61 -21.09 -6.48
C LYS A 205 11.75 -19.58 -6.17
N LYS A 206 11.51 -18.69 -7.15
CA LYS A 206 11.53 -17.24 -6.91
C LYS A 206 10.42 -16.81 -5.94
N TYR A 207 9.19 -17.31 -6.13
CA TYR A 207 8.09 -17.07 -5.20
C TYR A 207 8.39 -17.65 -3.81
N GLU A 208 8.89 -18.88 -3.76
CA GLU A 208 9.26 -19.54 -2.50
C GLU A 208 10.31 -18.73 -1.73
N TYR A 209 11.41 -18.36 -2.39
CA TYR A 209 12.47 -17.55 -1.78
C TYR A 209 11.93 -16.21 -1.24
N PHE A 210 11.09 -15.54 -2.00
CA PHE A 210 10.47 -14.29 -1.57
C PHE A 210 9.60 -14.51 -0.32
N LEU A 211 8.74 -15.51 -0.31
CA LEU A 211 7.82 -15.78 0.79
C LEU A 211 8.53 -16.31 2.04
N MET A 212 9.64 -17.02 1.89
CA MET A 212 10.49 -17.42 3.02
C MET A 212 11.09 -16.21 3.77
N ASN A 213 11.40 -15.16 3.03
CA ASN A 213 12.04 -13.94 3.56
C ASN A 213 11.05 -12.81 3.85
N SER A 214 9.76 -13.06 3.79
CA SER A 214 8.70 -12.08 4.09
C SER A 214 7.62 -12.68 4.98
N GLU A 215 6.86 -11.83 5.65
CA GLU A 215 5.63 -12.22 6.36
C GLU A 215 4.40 -12.21 5.43
N ASP A 216 4.60 -11.89 4.16
CA ASP A 216 3.52 -11.75 3.18
C ASP A 216 2.89 -13.11 2.84
N ILE A 217 1.61 -13.10 2.51
CA ILE A 217 0.91 -14.21 1.86
C ILE A 217 0.74 -13.91 0.37
N LEU A 218 0.76 -14.95 -0.45
CA LEU A 218 0.58 -14.86 -1.89
C LEU A 218 -0.79 -15.40 -2.28
N LEU A 219 -1.59 -14.56 -2.89
CA LEU A 219 -2.93 -14.88 -3.36
C LEU A 219 -3.00 -14.80 -4.89
N PHE A 220 -3.13 -15.93 -5.55
CA PHE A 220 -3.39 -15.98 -6.98
C PHE A 220 -4.88 -15.78 -7.28
N LEU A 221 -5.19 -14.82 -8.13
CA LEU A 221 -6.52 -14.68 -8.74
C LEU A 221 -6.48 -15.29 -10.13
N ILE A 222 -7.37 -16.24 -10.41
CA ILE A 222 -7.44 -16.98 -11.66
C ILE A 222 -8.84 -16.90 -12.24
N ASN A 223 -8.93 -16.71 -13.57
CA ASN A 223 -10.18 -16.80 -14.30
C ASN A 223 -9.98 -17.73 -15.50
N ASN A 224 -10.67 -18.88 -15.51
CA ASN A 224 -10.55 -19.87 -16.57
C ASN A 224 -11.41 -19.55 -17.80
N ASP A 225 -12.23 -18.48 -17.76
CA ASP A 225 -13.05 -18.03 -18.87
C ASP A 225 -12.24 -17.08 -19.78
N LYS A 226 -11.80 -17.60 -20.93
CA LYS A 226 -11.02 -16.85 -21.91
C LYS A 226 -11.82 -15.70 -22.50
N GLU A 227 -13.08 -15.93 -22.83
CA GLU A 227 -13.92 -14.94 -23.49
C GLU A 227 -14.21 -13.78 -22.55
N GLU A 228 -14.49 -14.07 -21.28
CA GLU A 228 -14.70 -13.05 -20.26
C GLU A 228 -13.43 -12.22 -20.00
N LEU A 229 -12.25 -12.86 -19.91
CA LEU A 229 -10.99 -12.13 -19.76
C LEU A 229 -10.74 -11.20 -20.94
N LEU A 230 -10.88 -11.68 -22.17
CA LEU A 230 -10.71 -10.87 -23.37
C LEU A 230 -11.75 -9.74 -23.44
N ARG A 231 -13.02 -10.04 -23.14
CA ARG A 231 -14.07 -9.02 -23.07
C ARG A 231 -13.71 -7.88 -22.11
N ARG A 232 -13.17 -8.22 -20.93
CA ARG A 232 -12.72 -7.22 -19.94
C ARG A 232 -11.50 -6.42 -20.41
N VAL A 233 -10.58 -7.05 -21.14
CA VAL A 233 -9.44 -6.36 -21.78
C VAL A 233 -9.95 -5.36 -22.80
N TYR A 234 -10.80 -5.78 -23.74
CA TYR A 234 -11.33 -4.93 -24.80
C TYR A 234 -12.16 -3.76 -24.26
N SER A 235 -12.86 -3.94 -23.14
CA SER A 235 -13.66 -2.86 -22.52
C SER A 235 -12.84 -1.69 -21.97
N ARG A 236 -11.51 -1.83 -21.82
CA ARG A 236 -10.60 -0.78 -21.32
C ARG A 236 -10.20 0.24 -22.37
N GLY A 237 -10.43 -0.03 -23.67
CA GLY A 237 -10.17 0.88 -24.77
C GLY A 237 -8.73 1.05 -25.21
N ASN A 238 -7.74 0.80 -24.35
CA ASN A 238 -6.31 0.83 -24.67
C ASN A 238 -5.75 -0.58 -24.59
N ILE A 239 -5.60 -1.24 -25.73
CA ILE A 239 -5.12 -2.63 -25.83
C ILE A 239 -3.64 -2.60 -26.22
N SER A 240 -2.81 -3.25 -25.43
CA SER A 240 -1.41 -3.54 -25.75
C SER A 240 -1.26 -4.99 -26.20
N ASP A 241 -0.16 -5.34 -26.87
CA ASP A 241 0.14 -6.71 -27.27
C ASP A 241 0.15 -7.66 -26.07
N PHE A 242 0.53 -7.17 -24.88
CA PHE A 242 0.44 -7.92 -23.62
C PHE A 242 -0.97 -8.27 -23.21
N ASP A 243 -1.94 -7.44 -23.55
CA ASP A 243 -3.34 -7.70 -23.21
C ASP A 243 -3.93 -8.85 -24.02
N LEU A 244 -3.44 -9.10 -25.22
CA LEU A 244 -3.86 -10.21 -26.08
C LEU A 244 -3.42 -11.57 -25.51
N ASP A 245 -2.29 -11.60 -24.79
CA ASP A 245 -1.76 -12.81 -24.15
C ASP A 245 -2.32 -13.05 -22.73
N THR A 246 -3.26 -12.23 -22.29
CA THR A 246 -3.82 -12.27 -20.93
C THR A 246 -4.25 -13.68 -20.50
N TYR A 247 -4.87 -14.46 -21.38
CA TYR A 247 -5.30 -15.81 -21.07
C TYR A 247 -4.13 -16.79 -20.92
N GLU A 248 -3.09 -16.66 -21.71
CA GLU A 248 -1.88 -17.48 -21.57
C GLU A 248 -1.13 -17.13 -20.27
N TYR A 249 -1.05 -15.86 -19.89
CA TYR A 249 -0.56 -15.45 -18.56
C TYR A 249 -1.39 -16.08 -17.44
N ASN A 250 -2.71 -16.08 -17.56
CA ASN A 250 -3.59 -16.71 -16.58
C ASN A 250 -3.28 -18.20 -16.39
N LYS A 251 -3.06 -18.94 -17.49
CA LYS A 251 -2.64 -20.34 -17.43
C LYS A 251 -1.28 -20.51 -16.73
N LEU A 252 -0.34 -19.59 -16.96
CA LEU A 252 0.98 -19.65 -16.32
C LEU A 252 0.89 -19.42 -14.81
N TYR A 253 0.08 -18.46 -14.36
CA TYR A 253 -0.18 -18.26 -12.94
C TYR A 253 -0.81 -19.50 -12.31
N LYS A 254 -1.84 -20.07 -12.95
CA LYS A 254 -2.50 -21.28 -12.48
C LYS A 254 -1.52 -22.45 -12.37
N LYS A 255 -0.75 -22.74 -13.42
CA LYS A 255 0.24 -23.81 -13.43
C LYS A 255 1.34 -23.59 -12.38
N THR A 256 1.76 -22.34 -12.17
CA THR A 256 2.75 -22.03 -11.13
C THR A 256 2.19 -22.32 -9.73
N TYR A 257 0.95 -21.92 -9.45
CA TYR A 257 0.28 -22.25 -8.20
C TYR A 257 0.16 -23.77 -8.00
N GLU A 258 -0.32 -24.49 -9.00
CA GLU A 258 -0.49 -25.96 -8.97
C GLU A 258 0.85 -26.68 -8.72
N TYR A 259 1.92 -26.23 -9.40
CA TYR A 259 3.26 -26.77 -9.20
C TYR A 259 3.77 -26.54 -7.78
N MET A 260 3.63 -25.32 -7.25
CA MET A 260 4.06 -25.00 -5.89
C MET A 260 3.28 -25.82 -4.85
N ARG A 261 1.98 -26.00 -5.05
CA ARG A 261 1.13 -26.85 -4.18
C ARG A 261 1.52 -28.31 -4.23
N ALA A 262 1.74 -28.88 -5.41
CA ALA A 262 2.16 -30.28 -5.60
C ALA A 262 3.53 -30.57 -4.96
N ASN A 263 4.40 -29.58 -4.86
CA ASN A 263 5.72 -29.71 -4.25
C ASN A 263 5.78 -29.24 -2.79
N ASN A 264 4.63 -29.01 -2.14
CA ASN A 264 4.51 -28.54 -0.75
C ASN A 264 5.27 -27.22 -0.44
N MET A 265 5.44 -26.36 -1.46
CA MET A 265 6.16 -25.09 -1.31
C MET A 265 5.27 -24.10 -0.56
N LEU A 266 5.66 -23.74 0.67
CA LEU A 266 5.03 -22.70 1.51
C LEU A 266 3.49 -22.79 1.56
N HIS A 267 2.98 -23.95 1.85
CA HIS A 267 1.55 -24.29 1.84
C HIS A 267 0.67 -23.26 2.62
N ASP A 268 1.16 -22.76 3.75
CA ASP A 268 0.41 -21.86 4.62
C ASP A 268 0.34 -20.42 4.10
N LYS A 269 1.27 -20.03 3.22
CA LYS A 269 1.35 -18.68 2.65
C LYS A 269 0.84 -18.57 1.23
N LEU A 270 0.46 -19.71 0.63
CA LEU A 270 0.11 -19.79 -0.79
C LEU A 270 -1.37 -20.12 -0.99
N HIS A 271 -2.10 -19.22 -1.63
CA HIS A 271 -3.53 -19.37 -1.86
C HIS A 271 -3.92 -19.08 -3.31
N CYS A 272 -5.10 -19.59 -3.71
CA CYS A 272 -5.69 -19.30 -5.00
C CYS A 272 -7.20 -19.08 -4.85
N VAL A 273 -7.72 -18.09 -5.56
CA VAL A 273 -9.15 -17.85 -5.72
C VAL A 273 -9.50 -17.96 -7.19
N ASP A 274 -10.34 -18.94 -7.51
CA ASP A 274 -10.95 -19.03 -8.83
C ASP A 274 -12.09 -18.01 -8.93
N CYS A 275 -11.89 -17.05 -9.83
CA CYS A 275 -12.78 -15.92 -10.10
C CYS A 275 -13.68 -16.17 -11.33
N THR A 276 -13.64 -17.36 -11.93
CA THR A 276 -14.43 -17.70 -13.12
C THR A 276 -15.92 -17.50 -12.87
N GLY A 277 -16.58 -16.73 -13.71
CA GLY A 277 -18.01 -16.42 -13.60
C GLY A 277 -18.41 -15.57 -12.39
N LEU A 278 -17.45 -14.98 -11.69
CA LEU A 278 -17.73 -14.15 -10.53
C LEU A 278 -17.75 -12.66 -10.89
N ASP A 279 -18.74 -11.95 -10.38
CA ASP A 279 -18.70 -10.51 -10.25
C ASP A 279 -17.71 -10.08 -9.14
N VAL A 280 -17.40 -8.79 -9.07
CA VAL A 280 -16.42 -8.23 -8.10
C VAL A 280 -16.82 -8.53 -6.66
N ASN A 281 -18.10 -8.46 -6.31
CA ASN A 281 -18.57 -8.68 -4.95
C ASN A 281 -18.37 -10.14 -4.51
N LYS A 282 -18.72 -11.09 -5.37
CA LYS A 282 -18.51 -12.52 -5.11
C LYS A 282 -17.03 -12.88 -5.05
N GLN A 283 -16.21 -12.28 -5.92
CA GLN A 283 -14.76 -12.40 -5.88
C GLN A 283 -14.22 -11.91 -4.54
N LEU A 284 -14.64 -10.72 -4.10
CA LEU A 284 -14.23 -10.13 -2.82
C LEU A 284 -14.60 -11.02 -1.64
N VAL A 285 -15.81 -11.61 -1.61
CA VAL A 285 -16.22 -12.55 -0.55
C VAL A 285 -15.28 -13.76 -0.49
N LYS A 286 -14.90 -14.33 -1.63
CA LYS A 286 -13.94 -15.46 -1.65
C LYS A 286 -12.55 -15.03 -1.18
N VAL A 287 -12.06 -13.88 -1.62
CA VAL A 287 -10.77 -13.33 -1.20
C VAL A 287 -10.76 -13.09 0.32
N LYS A 288 -11.80 -12.46 0.86
CA LYS A 288 -11.91 -12.25 2.32
C LYS A 288 -11.89 -13.55 3.10
N LYS A 289 -12.60 -14.59 2.65
CA LYS A 289 -12.55 -15.90 3.32
C LYS A 289 -11.14 -16.47 3.43
N VAL A 290 -10.30 -16.21 2.43
CA VAL A 290 -8.88 -16.59 2.49
C VAL A 290 -8.15 -15.71 3.50
N ILE A 291 -8.29 -14.39 3.41
CA ILE A 291 -7.62 -13.44 4.30
C ILE A 291 -7.98 -13.70 5.78
N ASP A 292 -9.26 -13.92 6.08
CA ASP A 292 -9.76 -14.12 7.44
C ASP A 292 -9.24 -15.39 8.12
N LYS A 293 -8.88 -16.41 7.35
CA LYS A 293 -8.20 -17.60 7.89
C LYS A 293 -6.84 -17.27 8.49
N TYR A 294 -6.17 -16.25 7.97
CA TYR A 294 -4.82 -15.80 8.40
C TYR A 294 -4.87 -14.60 9.34
N ALA A 295 -6.03 -13.95 9.51
CA ALA A 295 -6.20 -12.87 10.48
C ALA A 295 -6.27 -13.35 11.95
N LYS A 296 -6.22 -14.66 12.19
CA LYS A 296 -6.36 -15.27 13.52
C LYS A 296 -5.01 -15.64 14.16
N TYR A 297 -3.87 -15.25 13.58
CA TYR A 297 -2.55 -15.51 14.14
C TYR A 297 -1.78 -14.22 14.37
#